data_b2c911496403fb3e8b20e786d6003f10
#
_entry.id   b2c911496403fb3e8b20e786d6003f10
#
_cell.length_a   1.000
_cell.length_b   1.000
_cell.length_c   1.000
_cell.angle_alpha   90.00
_cell.angle_beta   90.00
_cell.angle_gamma   90.00
#
_symmetry.space_group_name_H-M   'P 1'
#
loop_
_entity.id
_entity.type
_entity.pdbx_description
1 polymer ?
#
loop_
_entity_poly.entity_id
_entity_poly.type
_entity_poly.pdbx_seq_one_letter_code
_entity_poly.pdbx_strand_id
1 'polypeptide(L)'
;MKAAVVRQECDGQVEIKDIPLRPLEAGEALVEVEYCGLCHTDLHVAAGDFGKKPGRVIGHEGVGIVTKIAPDVKSLKIGDRVSIAWFHAGCGSCEYCISGQETFCRNVLNSGYSVDGGMAEQCIVKADYAVKVPEGLDPAQATSVTCAGVTTYKGIKVADTKPGQWLAVFGIGGLGTLAVEYGKKVFNNKVVAISNSDSQLELCKELGADLVVNPKKVGDVGAYIKEHTGGGVHGAVVTSVTKTAFNQAIESVRPLGRVVALGLPSETMDLSIPKTVLDGIQVLGSLVGTRQDLAEAFQFSAEGKVVPIVEKRPLEDINDMINEMREGKIRGRMVVDMKMKKQK
;
A
#
# COMPACT_ATOMS: atom_id res chain seq x y z
N MET A 1 8.94 -13.19 -22.37
CA MET A 1 9.09 -11.95 -21.64
C MET A 1 9.90 -12.17 -20.37
N LYS A 2 10.76 -11.23 -20.02
CA LYS A 2 11.49 -11.28 -18.75
C LYS A 2 10.55 -11.00 -17.57
N ALA A 3 10.72 -11.78 -16.49
CA ALA A 3 9.93 -11.65 -15.28
C ALA A 3 10.71 -12.06 -14.04
N ALA A 4 10.42 -11.45 -12.89
CA ALA A 4 10.90 -11.88 -11.58
C ALA A 4 9.95 -12.91 -10.99
N VAL A 5 10.44 -14.14 -10.86
CA VAL A 5 9.65 -15.34 -10.56
C VAL A 5 10.08 -15.91 -9.21
N VAL A 6 9.13 -16.28 -8.37
CA VAL A 6 9.40 -16.95 -7.08
C VAL A 6 10.14 -18.26 -7.32
N ARG A 7 11.26 -18.48 -6.62
CA ARG A 7 12.08 -19.69 -6.70
C ARG A 7 11.33 -20.91 -6.17
N GLN A 8 11.77 -22.11 -6.58
CA GLN A 8 11.16 -23.37 -6.11
C GLN A 8 11.25 -23.55 -4.60
N GLU A 9 12.35 -23.12 -4.01
CA GLU A 9 12.64 -23.22 -2.58
C GLU A 9 11.77 -22.26 -1.75
N CYS A 10 11.26 -21.18 -2.37
CA CYS A 10 10.59 -20.08 -1.69
C CYS A 10 11.46 -19.52 -0.54
N ASP A 11 12.72 -19.22 -0.89
CA ASP A 11 13.77 -18.77 0.04
C ASP A 11 13.78 -17.25 0.28
N GLY A 12 12.75 -16.58 -0.22
CA GLY A 12 12.60 -15.15 -0.15
C GLY A 12 13.39 -14.37 -1.20
N GLN A 13 13.88 -15.07 -2.22
CA GLN A 13 14.51 -14.49 -3.40
C GLN A 13 13.71 -14.85 -4.64
N VAL A 14 13.97 -14.16 -5.74
CA VAL A 14 13.34 -14.42 -7.04
C VAL A 14 14.39 -14.76 -8.08
N GLU A 15 13.97 -15.38 -9.15
CA GLU A 15 14.78 -15.66 -10.32
C GLU A 15 14.25 -14.86 -11.51
N ILE A 16 15.13 -14.18 -12.23
CA ILE A 16 14.75 -13.52 -13.49
C ILE A 16 14.78 -14.55 -14.60
N LYS A 17 13.61 -14.80 -15.19
CA LYS A 17 13.41 -15.80 -16.26
C LYS A 17 12.70 -15.19 -17.47
N ASP A 18 12.97 -15.78 -18.61
CA ASP A 18 12.10 -15.64 -19.77
C ASP A 18 10.95 -16.64 -19.67
N ILE A 19 9.73 -16.14 -19.57
CA ILE A 19 8.51 -16.95 -19.49
C ILE A 19 7.59 -16.69 -20.67
N PRO A 20 6.83 -17.70 -21.14
CA PRO A 20 5.81 -17.49 -22.15
C PRO A 20 4.63 -16.70 -21.59
N LEU A 21 4.04 -15.85 -22.41
CA LEU A 21 2.78 -15.20 -22.11
C LEU A 21 1.63 -16.08 -22.63
N ARG A 22 0.63 -16.38 -21.80
CA ARG A 22 -0.57 -17.07 -22.26
C ARG A 22 -1.45 -16.18 -23.14
N PRO A 23 -2.32 -16.73 -23.98
CA PRO A 23 -3.34 -15.95 -24.66
C PRO A 23 -4.27 -15.20 -23.69
N LEU A 24 -4.84 -14.09 -24.15
CA LEU A 24 -5.88 -13.37 -23.40
C LEU A 24 -7.18 -14.18 -23.39
N GLU A 25 -7.82 -14.20 -22.24
CA GLU A 25 -9.18 -14.69 -22.04
C GLU A 25 -10.18 -13.54 -22.12
N ALA A 26 -11.49 -13.86 -22.08
CA ALA A 26 -12.56 -12.87 -22.03
C ALA A 26 -12.38 -11.92 -20.83
N GLY A 27 -12.64 -10.63 -21.05
CA GLY A 27 -12.50 -9.58 -20.05
C GLY A 27 -11.07 -9.20 -19.70
N GLU A 28 -10.06 -9.63 -20.48
CA GLU A 28 -8.66 -9.36 -20.17
C GLU A 28 -8.01 -8.35 -21.13
N ALA A 29 -7.01 -7.68 -20.60
CA ALA A 29 -6.13 -6.80 -21.34
C ALA A 29 -4.66 -7.15 -21.07
N LEU A 30 -3.80 -6.96 -22.08
CA LEU A 30 -2.36 -7.05 -21.96
C LEU A 30 -1.78 -5.67 -21.72
N VAL A 31 -0.99 -5.54 -20.67
CA VAL A 31 -0.29 -4.33 -20.27
C VAL A 31 1.21 -4.51 -20.49
N GLU A 32 1.84 -3.63 -21.28
CA GLU A 32 3.28 -3.45 -21.27
C GLU A 32 3.65 -2.65 -20.03
N VAL A 33 4.37 -3.26 -19.10
CA VAL A 33 4.70 -2.66 -17.82
C VAL A 33 5.81 -1.62 -18.01
N GLU A 34 5.56 -0.40 -17.56
CA GLU A 34 6.57 0.66 -17.54
C GLU A 34 7.37 0.60 -16.24
N TYR A 35 6.66 0.50 -15.11
CA TYR A 35 7.22 0.52 -13.76
C TYR A 35 6.48 -0.46 -12.85
N CYS A 36 7.19 -1.04 -11.88
CA CYS A 36 6.59 -1.81 -10.80
C CYS A 36 7.29 -1.52 -9.47
N GLY A 37 6.55 -1.08 -8.46
CA GLY A 37 7.07 -0.86 -7.11
C GLY A 37 7.32 -2.18 -6.39
N LEU A 38 8.30 -2.18 -5.47
CA LEU A 38 8.57 -3.29 -4.56
C LEU A 38 7.89 -3.01 -3.21
N CYS A 39 7.13 -3.99 -2.70
CA CYS A 39 6.41 -3.95 -1.43
C CYS A 39 6.90 -5.06 -0.48
N HIS A 40 6.72 -4.86 0.83
CA HIS A 40 6.98 -5.93 1.81
C HIS A 40 6.17 -7.21 1.53
N THR A 41 4.98 -7.08 0.97
CA THR A 41 4.17 -8.23 0.55
C THR A 41 4.88 -9.10 -0.48
N ASP A 42 5.68 -8.52 -1.38
CA ASP A 42 6.46 -9.30 -2.35
C ASP A 42 7.53 -10.16 -1.66
N LEU A 43 8.13 -9.65 -0.56
CA LEU A 43 9.07 -10.42 0.26
C LEU A 43 8.38 -11.62 0.92
N HIS A 44 7.18 -11.42 1.46
CA HIS A 44 6.38 -12.49 2.05
C HIS A 44 5.96 -13.55 1.02
N VAL A 45 5.59 -13.11 -0.19
CA VAL A 45 5.25 -14.04 -1.29
C VAL A 45 6.49 -14.83 -1.71
N ALA A 46 7.64 -14.18 -1.87
CA ALA A 46 8.90 -14.83 -2.24
C ALA A 46 9.38 -15.83 -1.16
N ALA A 47 9.11 -15.55 0.13
CA ALA A 47 9.42 -16.44 1.26
C ALA A 47 8.36 -17.56 1.46
N GLY A 48 7.19 -17.42 0.84
CA GLY A 48 6.11 -18.40 1.01
C GLY A 48 5.32 -18.24 2.32
N ASP A 49 5.40 -17.09 3.00
CA ASP A 49 4.74 -16.84 4.29
C ASP A 49 3.21 -16.92 4.20
N PHE A 50 2.64 -16.58 3.04
CA PHE A 50 1.20 -16.70 2.73
C PHE A 50 0.83 -18.02 2.03
N GLY A 51 1.74 -19.00 2.04
CA GLY A 51 1.68 -20.24 1.27
C GLY A 51 2.57 -20.17 0.03
N LYS A 52 3.33 -21.25 -0.20
CA LYS A 52 4.33 -21.34 -1.27
C LYS A 52 3.70 -21.15 -2.66
N LYS A 53 4.31 -20.30 -3.47
CA LYS A 53 3.90 -19.97 -4.85
C LYS A 53 5.07 -20.05 -5.82
N PRO A 54 5.79 -21.20 -5.91
CA PRO A 54 6.91 -21.32 -6.84
C PRO A 54 6.43 -21.07 -8.28
N GLY A 55 7.23 -20.40 -9.07
CA GLY A 55 6.89 -20.04 -10.44
C GLY A 55 6.00 -18.81 -10.61
N ARG A 56 5.51 -18.18 -9.53
CA ARG A 56 4.68 -16.98 -9.58
C ARG A 56 5.52 -15.74 -9.89
N VAL A 57 5.08 -14.91 -10.83
CA VAL A 57 5.62 -13.56 -11.05
C VAL A 57 5.12 -12.68 -9.92
N ILE A 58 6.03 -12.06 -9.17
CA ILE A 58 5.68 -11.13 -8.08
C ILE A 58 5.27 -9.74 -8.62
N GLY A 59 4.91 -8.82 -7.72
CA GLY A 59 4.62 -7.42 -8.01
C GLY A 59 3.13 -7.11 -8.14
N HIS A 60 2.70 -6.15 -7.34
CA HIS A 60 1.31 -5.67 -7.28
C HIS A 60 1.24 -4.13 -7.19
N GLU A 61 2.32 -3.47 -7.54
CA GLU A 61 2.43 -2.02 -7.66
C GLU A 61 2.81 -1.64 -9.08
N GLY A 62 2.23 -2.34 -10.09
CA GLY A 62 2.57 -2.12 -11.47
C GLY A 62 1.79 -0.96 -12.11
N VAL A 63 2.43 -0.30 -13.07
CA VAL A 63 1.83 0.70 -13.96
C VAL A 63 2.37 0.46 -15.36
N GLY A 64 1.49 0.49 -16.37
CA GLY A 64 1.89 0.29 -17.76
C GLY A 64 0.81 0.64 -18.76
N ILE A 65 1.12 0.42 -20.02
CA ILE A 65 0.28 0.78 -21.17
C ILE A 65 -0.45 -0.45 -21.70
N VAL A 66 -1.75 -0.34 -21.91
CA VAL A 66 -2.56 -1.38 -22.56
C VAL A 66 -2.14 -1.51 -24.02
N THR A 67 -1.67 -2.70 -24.43
CA THR A 67 -1.22 -2.98 -25.80
C THR A 67 -2.16 -3.91 -26.57
N LYS A 68 -2.94 -4.75 -25.86
CA LYS A 68 -3.97 -5.61 -26.45
C LYS A 68 -5.16 -5.71 -25.49
N ILE A 69 -6.35 -5.91 -26.06
CA ILE A 69 -7.58 -6.18 -25.29
C ILE A 69 -8.31 -7.37 -25.90
N ALA A 70 -9.02 -8.14 -25.07
CA ALA A 70 -9.94 -9.16 -25.56
C ALA A 70 -11.15 -8.51 -26.27
N PRO A 71 -11.81 -9.18 -27.24
CA PRO A 71 -12.86 -8.56 -28.06
C PRO A 71 -14.07 -8.05 -27.28
N ASP A 72 -14.34 -8.59 -26.10
CA ASP A 72 -15.46 -8.23 -25.23
C ASP A 72 -15.15 -7.07 -24.28
N VAL A 73 -13.91 -6.62 -24.19
CA VAL A 73 -13.48 -5.52 -23.32
C VAL A 73 -13.99 -4.19 -23.84
N LYS A 74 -14.68 -3.43 -22.98
CA LYS A 74 -15.21 -2.08 -23.26
C LYS A 74 -14.69 -0.99 -22.32
N SER A 75 -14.19 -1.37 -21.15
CA SER A 75 -13.73 -0.45 -20.10
C SER A 75 -12.36 0.18 -20.41
N LEU A 76 -11.54 -0.49 -21.22
CA LEU A 76 -10.20 -0.05 -21.61
C LEU A 76 -10.06 0.03 -23.13
N LYS A 77 -9.12 0.84 -23.58
CA LYS A 77 -8.64 0.92 -24.96
C LYS A 77 -7.13 0.78 -25.03
N ILE A 78 -6.62 0.38 -26.18
CA ILE A 78 -5.17 0.36 -26.45
C ILE A 78 -4.62 1.77 -26.28
N GLY A 79 -3.50 1.89 -25.56
CA GLY A 79 -2.87 3.16 -25.20
C GLY A 79 -3.28 3.71 -23.83
N ASP A 80 -4.31 3.18 -23.16
CA ASP A 80 -4.61 3.57 -21.79
C ASP A 80 -3.48 3.17 -20.86
N ARG A 81 -3.06 4.08 -19.94
CA ARG A 81 -2.17 3.74 -18.82
C ARG A 81 -3.00 3.26 -17.65
N VAL A 82 -2.65 2.09 -17.11
CA VAL A 82 -3.43 1.42 -16.07
C VAL A 82 -2.54 0.88 -14.96
N SER A 83 -3.15 0.63 -13.80
CA SER A 83 -2.53 0.00 -12.64
C SER A 83 -2.62 -1.53 -12.71
N ILE A 84 -1.62 -2.19 -12.10
CA ILE A 84 -1.60 -3.61 -11.76
C ILE A 84 -1.56 -3.67 -10.23
N ALA A 85 -2.74 -3.64 -9.60
CA ALA A 85 -2.88 -3.53 -8.15
C ALA A 85 -3.00 -4.90 -7.47
N TRP A 86 -2.80 -4.94 -6.14
CA TRP A 86 -3.02 -6.15 -5.34
C TRP A 86 -4.40 -6.77 -5.61
N PHE A 87 -5.45 -5.95 -5.60
CA PHE A 87 -6.79 -6.37 -5.95
C PHE A 87 -6.91 -6.55 -7.46
N HIS A 88 -6.67 -7.78 -7.95
CA HIS A 88 -6.72 -8.12 -9.37
C HIS A 88 -8.16 -8.26 -9.86
N ALA A 89 -8.99 -9.00 -9.13
CA ALA A 89 -10.42 -9.16 -9.43
C ALA A 89 -11.18 -9.74 -8.23
N GLY A 90 -12.45 -9.37 -8.10
CA GLY A 90 -13.45 -10.04 -7.25
C GLY A 90 -14.39 -10.90 -8.08
N CYS A 91 -15.32 -11.61 -7.42
CA CYS A 91 -16.33 -12.42 -8.14
C CYS A 91 -17.47 -11.57 -8.75
N GLY A 92 -17.56 -10.27 -8.39
CA GLY A 92 -18.57 -9.34 -8.90
C GLY A 92 -19.98 -9.52 -8.34
N SER A 93 -20.31 -10.63 -7.67
CA SER A 93 -21.70 -11.00 -7.32
C SER A 93 -21.96 -11.25 -5.83
N CYS A 94 -20.92 -11.39 -4.99
CA CYS A 94 -21.11 -11.58 -3.54
C CYS A 94 -21.48 -10.27 -2.85
N GLU A 95 -21.96 -10.37 -1.61
CA GLU A 95 -22.36 -9.22 -0.78
C GLU A 95 -21.27 -8.14 -0.70
N TYR A 96 -19.98 -8.53 -0.58
CA TYR A 96 -18.86 -7.60 -0.52
C TYR A 96 -18.64 -6.87 -1.84
N CYS A 97 -18.75 -7.56 -2.98
CA CYS A 97 -18.57 -6.94 -4.29
C CYS A 97 -19.71 -5.95 -4.59
N ILE A 98 -20.97 -6.36 -4.38
CA ILE A 98 -22.12 -5.51 -4.69
C ILE A 98 -22.32 -4.34 -3.73
N SER A 99 -21.77 -4.44 -2.49
CA SER A 99 -21.82 -3.34 -1.50
C SER A 99 -20.62 -2.37 -1.59
N GLY A 100 -19.73 -2.53 -2.58
CA GLY A 100 -18.55 -1.69 -2.71
C GLY A 100 -17.44 -2.00 -1.71
N GLN A 101 -17.45 -3.19 -1.11
CA GLN A 101 -16.41 -3.71 -0.20
C GLN A 101 -15.62 -4.85 -0.87
N GLU A 102 -15.37 -4.71 -2.16
CA GLU A 102 -14.86 -5.76 -3.06
C GLU A 102 -13.52 -6.37 -2.64
N THR A 103 -12.67 -5.62 -1.90
CA THR A 103 -11.39 -6.14 -1.37
C THR A 103 -11.57 -7.26 -0.36
N PHE A 104 -12.77 -7.41 0.23
CA PHE A 104 -13.13 -8.49 1.16
C PHE A 104 -13.84 -9.67 0.48
N CYS A 105 -13.93 -9.68 -0.85
CA CYS A 105 -14.46 -10.81 -1.61
C CYS A 105 -13.72 -12.10 -1.24
N ARG A 106 -14.45 -13.19 -0.93
CA ARG A 106 -13.83 -14.48 -0.56
C ARG A 106 -13.23 -15.24 -1.74
N ASN A 107 -13.60 -14.85 -2.96
CA ASN A 107 -13.03 -15.36 -4.22
C ASN A 107 -12.12 -14.32 -4.88
N VAL A 108 -11.47 -13.45 -4.09
CA VAL A 108 -10.56 -12.44 -4.59
C VAL A 108 -9.35 -13.06 -5.27
N LEU A 109 -8.95 -12.49 -6.40
CA LEU A 109 -7.67 -12.75 -7.04
C LEU A 109 -6.72 -11.57 -6.76
N ASN A 110 -5.46 -11.90 -6.46
CA ASN A 110 -4.44 -10.91 -6.09
C ASN A 110 -3.25 -11.01 -7.05
N SER A 111 -2.88 -9.90 -7.68
CA SER A 111 -1.70 -9.80 -8.54
C SER A 111 -0.43 -10.07 -7.75
N GLY A 112 0.48 -10.81 -8.33
CA GLY A 112 1.73 -11.19 -7.67
C GLY A 112 1.61 -12.30 -6.64
N TYR A 113 0.41 -12.82 -6.40
CA TYR A 113 0.15 -13.91 -5.44
C TYR A 113 -0.72 -15.04 -6.02
N SER A 114 -2.02 -14.80 -6.22
CA SER A 114 -2.91 -15.82 -6.81
C SER A 114 -2.85 -15.86 -8.33
N VAL A 115 -2.48 -14.74 -8.96
CA VAL A 115 -2.18 -14.62 -10.39
C VAL A 115 -0.83 -13.92 -10.57
N ASP A 116 -0.26 -13.97 -11.78
CA ASP A 116 0.99 -13.30 -12.08
C ASP A 116 0.88 -11.78 -11.93
N GLY A 117 1.94 -11.18 -11.45
CA GLY A 117 2.01 -9.75 -11.13
C GLY A 117 2.76 -8.93 -12.16
N GLY A 118 3.04 -7.67 -11.77
CA GLY A 118 3.64 -6.66 -12.63
C GLY A 118 5.17 -6.60 -12.62
N MET A 119 5.87 -7.48 -11.90
CA MET A 119 7.34 -7.49 -11.91
C MET A 119 7.85 -8.26 -13.14
N ALA A 120 7.39 -7.83 -14.31
CA ALA A 120 7.67 -8.42 -15.64
C ALA A 120 7.49 -7.36 -16.73
N GLU A 121 8.05 -7.63 -17.93
CA GLU A 121 7.88 -6.74 -19.09
C GLU A 121 6.41 -6.59 -19.52
N GLN A 122 5.59 -7.61 -19.29
CA GLN A 122 4.17 -7.63 -19.64
C GLN A 122 3.35 -8.29 -18.53
N CYS A 123 2.12 -7.84 -18.34
CA CYS A 123 1.18 -8.42 -17.38
C CYS A 123 -0.24 -8.46 -17.98
N ILE A 124 -0.97 -9.55 -17.71
CA ILE A 124 -2.39 -9.66 -18.05
C ILE A 124 -3.21 -9.17 -16.87
N VAL A 125 -4.17 -8.28 -17.12
CA VAL A 125 -5.08 -7.74 -16.12
C VAL A 125 -6.53 -8.03 -16.49
N LYS A 126 -7.42 -8.11 -15.51
CA LYS A 126 -8.87 -8.03 -15.73
C LYS A 126 -9.24 -6.58 -16.02
N ALA A 127 -9.73 -6.32 -17.23
CA ALA A 127 -9.93 -4.96 -17.73
C ALA A 127 -10.85 -4.11 -16.86
N ASP A 128 -11.92 -4.69 -16.32
CA ASP A 128 -12.87 -3.98 -15.46
C ASP A 128 -12.33 -3.66 -14.07
N TYR A 129 -11.18 -4.26 -13.71
CA TYR A 129 -10.55 -4.07 -12.39
C TYR A 129 -9.25 -3.25 -12.47
N ALA A 130 -8.69 -3.05 -13.65
CA ALA A 130 -7.53 -2.19 -13.85
C ALA A 130 -7.94 -0.72 -13.84
N VAL A 131 -7.42 0.04 -12.89
CA VAL A 131 -7.75 1.47 -12.73
C VAL A 131 -6.84 2.32 -13.62
N LYS A 132 -7.43 3.26 -14.37
CA LYS A 132 -6.67 4.18 -15.21
C LYS A 132 -5.84 5.15 -14.38
N VAL A 133 -4.60 5.34 -14.78
CA VAL A 133 -3.72 6.35 -14.21
C VAL A 133 -3.98 7.68 -14.92
N PRO A 134 -4.29 8.77 -14.20
CA PRO A 134 -4.56 10.08 -14.80
C PRO A 134 -3.39 10.61 -15.62
N GLU A 135 -3.69 11.37 -16.65
CA GLU A 135 -2.68 12.16 -17.38
C GLU A 135 -2.00 13.14 -16.41
N GLY A 136 -0.69 13.35 -16.60
CA GLY A 136 0.11 14.25 -15.77
C GLY A 136 0.68 13.63 -14.49
N LEU A 137 0.20 12.47 -14.05
CA LEU A 137 0.82 11.73 -12.96
C LEU A 137 2.04 10.95 -13.46
N ASP A 138 3.22 11.16 -12.84
CA ASP A 138 4.42 10.38 -13.14
C ASP A 138 4.14 8.88 -12.90
N PRO A 139 4.31 8.02 -13.92
CA PRO A 139 3.97 6.60 -13.79
C PRO A 139 4.81 5.85 -12.75
N ALA A 140 6.04 6.29 -12.47
CA ALA A 140 6.83 5.71 -11.39
C ALA A 140 6.29 6.07 -10.00
N GLN A 141 5.79 7.30 -9.82
CA GLN A 141 5.11 7.70 -8.59
C GLN A 141 3.76 6.99 -8.45
N ALA A 142 3.02 6.81 -9.55
CA ALA A 142 1.74 6.08 -9.57
C ALA A 142 1.88 4.63 -9.05
N THR A 143 3.03 3.97 -9.23
CA THR A 143 3.26 2.62 -8.66
C THR A 143 3.09 2.60 -7.15
N SER A 144 3.62 3.59 -6.45
CA SER A 144 3.51 3.70 -4.99
C SER A 144 2.09 3.99 -4.53
N VAL A 145 1.31 4.74 -5.35
CA VAL A 145 -0.11 5.01 -5.07
C VAL A 145 -0.95 3.75 -5.24
N THR A 146 -0.57 2.86 -6.17
CA THR A 146 -1.29 1.61 -6.48
C THR A 146 -1.44 0.66 -5.29
N CYS A 147 -0.52 0.71 -4.31
CA CYS A 147 -0.59 -0.09 -3.07
C CYS A 147 -0.52 0.80 -1.83
N ALA A 148 0.65 1.38 -1.53
CA ALA A 148 0.87 2.13 -0.30
C ALA A 148 -0.03 3.38 -0.21
N GLY A 149 -0.21 4.09 -1.32
CA GLY A 149 -1.06 5.28 -1.39
C GLY A 149 -2.53 4.95 -1.16
N VAL A 150 -3.10 4.01 -1.91
CA VAL A 150 -4.50 3.63 -1.74
C VAL A 150 -4.78 3.01 -0.36
N THR A 151 -3.82 2.25 0.20
CA THR A 151 -3.94 1.65 1.54
C THR A 151 -4.07 2.73 2.61
N THR A 152 -3.22 3.74 2.57
CA THR A 152 -3.22 4.82 3.56
C THR A 152 -4.41 5.76 3.35
N TYR A 153 -4.76 6.07 2.12
CA TYR A 153 -5.95 6.84 1.79
C TYR A 153 -7.23 6.18 2.34
N LYS A 154 -7.43 4.88 2.02
CA LYS A 154 -8.57 4.10 2.53
C LYS A 154 -8.55 4.00 4.05
N GLY A 155 -7.37 3.76 4.64
CA GLY A 155 -7.22 3.69 6.10
C GLY A 155 -7.70 4.95 6.81
N ILE A 156 -7.38 6.14 6.27
CA ILE A 156 -7.86 7.42 6.83
C ILE A 156 -9.38 7.59 6.62
N LYS A 157 -9.93 7.17 5.47
CA LYS A 157 -11.41 7.13 5.27
C LYS A 157 -12.08 6.26 6.33
N VAL A 158 -11.52 5.10 6.66
CA VAL A 158 -12.04 4.18 7.70
C VAL A 158 -11.88 4.77 9.10
N ALA A 159 -10.80 5.52 9.37
CA ALA A 159 -10.62 6.25 10.62
C ALA A 159 -11.69 7.35 10.82
N ASP A 160 -12.33 7.78 9.74
CA ASP A 160 -13.46 8.73 9.72
C ASP A 160 -13.16 10.04 10.46
N THR A 161 -11.92 10.49 10.43
CA THR A 161 -11.53 11.79 11.01
C THR A 161 -12.03 12.94 10.15
N LYS A 162 -12.58 13.96 10.80
CA LYS A 162 -13.09 15.17 10.13
C LYS A 162 -12.00 16.25 10.00
N PRO A 163 -12.11 17.19 9.06
CA PRO A 163 -11.19 18.33 8.98
C PRO A 163 -10.98 19.02 10.32
N GLY A 164 -9.71 19.29 10.65
CA GLY A 164 -9.30 19.89 11.92
C GLY A 164 -9.19 18.93 13.10
N GLN A 165 -9.67 17.69 12.98
CA GLN A 165 -9.51 16.66 14.00
C GLN A 165 -8.09 16.06 13.98
N TRP A 166 -7.67 15.46 15.11
CA TRP A 166 -6.38 14.81 15.24
C TRP A 166 -6.40 13.39 14.67
N LEU A 167 -5.44 13.12 13.76
CA LEU A 167 -5.12 11.82 13.21
C LEU A 167 -3.70 11.43 13.65
N ALA A 168 -3.51 10.25 14.23
CA ALA A 168 -2.19 9.71 14.52
C ALA A 168 -1.76 8.69 13.44
N VAL A 169 -0.47 8.74 13.07
CA VAL A 169 0.16 7.79 12.15
C VAL A 169 1.26 7.05 12.88
N PHE A 170 1.03 5.77 13.19
CA PHE A 170 1.98 4.90 13.88
C PHE A 170 2.83 4.12 12.91
N GLY A 171 4.13 4.43 12.86
CA GLY A 171 5.09 3.86 11.93
C GLY A 171 5.28 4.74 10.69
N ILE A 172 6.46 5.35 10.59
CA ILE A 172 6.81 6.21 9.46
C ILE A 172 7.82 5.48 8.59
N GLY A 173 7.32 4.86 7.55
CA GLY A 173 8.03 4.23 6.45
C GLY A 173 7.38 4.65 5.15
N GLY A 174 7.47 3.81 4.11
CA GLY A 174 6.86 4.11 2.79
C GLY A 174 5.34 4.34 2.83
N LEU A 175 4.60 3.70 3.75
CA LEU A 175 3.17 3.95 3.96
C LEU A 175 2.94 5.18 4.85
N GLY A 176 3.67 5.28 5.96
CA GLY A 176 3.44 6.32 6.96
C GLY A 176 3.68 7.73 6.44
N THR A 177 4.68 7.93 5.58
CA THR A 177 4.91 9.23 4.93
C THR A 177 3.72 9.65 4.06
N LEU A 178 3.16 8.72 3.27
CA LEU A 178 1.96 8.97 2.47
C LEU A 178 0.74 9.23 3.36
N ALA A 179 0.59 8.51 4.48
CA ALA A 179 -0.49 8.76 5.43
C ALA A 179 -0.44 10.18 6.03
N VAL A 180 0.77 10.69 6.32
CA VAL A 180 0.95 12.09 6.77
C VAL A 180 0.49 13.06 5.68
N GLU A 181 0.90 12.86 4.43
CA GLU A 181 0.51 13.74 3.32
C GLU A 181 -1.01 13.70 3.07
N TYR A 182 -1.62 12.51 2.98
CA TYR A 182 -3.08 12.40 2.86
C TYR A 182 -3.79 13.08 4.03
N GLY A 183 -3.39 12.78 5.28
CA GLY A 183 -3.98 13.39 6.47
C GLY A 183 -3.94 14.91 6.43
N LYS A 184 -2.81 15.48 6.04
CA LYS A 184 -2.64 16.96 5.97
C LYS A 184 -3.32 17.59 4.77
N LYS A 185 -2.99 17.10 3.57
CA LYS A 185 -3.27 17.82 2.31
C LYS A 185 -4.62 17.43 1.68
N VAL A 186 -5.18 16.25 2.04
CA VAL A 186 -6.44 15.75 1.50
C VAL A 186 -7.55 15.79 2.54
N PHE A 187 -7.31 15.25 3.74
CA PHE A 187 -8.33 15.20 4.79
C PHE A 187 -8.32 16.42 5.71
N ASN A 188 -7.33 17.30 5.57
CA ASN A 188 -7.19 18.52 6.39
C ASN A 188 -7.20 18.24 7.91
N ASN A 189 -6.55 17.14 8.31
CA ASN A 189 -6.39 16.79 9.72
C ASN A 189 -5.23 17.55 10.39
N LYS A 190 -5.27 17.60 11.73
CA LYS A 190 -4.07 17.78 12.53
C LYS A 190 -3.39 16.41 12.65
N VAL A 191 -2.11 16.31 12.31
CA VAL A 191 -1.42 15.01 12.21
C VAL A 191 -0.36 14.87 13.29
N VAL A 192 -0.42 13.74 14.01
CA VAL A 192 0.65 13.25 14.89
C VAL A 192 1.40 12.15 14.15
N ALA A 193 2.70 12.30 13.95
CA ALA A 193 3.57 11.27 13.36
C ALA A 193 4.40 10.58 14.44
N ILE A 194 4.36 9.24 14.50
CA ILE A 194 5.04 8.44 15.52
C ILE A 194 6.07 7.51 14.86
N SER A 195 7.35 7.65 15.23
CA SER A 195 8.45 6.83 14.71
C SER A 195 9.61 6.75 15.70
N ASN A 196 10.33 5.63 15.68
CA ASN A 196 11.60 5.44 16.41
C ASN A 196 12.81 6.11 15.71
N SER A 197 12.64 6.67 14.51
CA SER A 197 13.67 7.30 13.70
C SER A 197 13.47 8.81 13.67
N ASP A 198 14.43 9.57 14.21
CA ASP A 198 14.37 11.03 14.20
C ASP A 198 14.42 11.60 12.78
N SER A 199 15.16 10.97 11.86
CA SER A 199 15.22 11.42 10.46
C SER A 199 13.87 11.30 9.74
N GLN A 200 13.09 10.26 10.05
CA GLN A 200 11.73 10.11 9.53
C GLN A 200 10.78 11.15 10.15
N LEU A 201 10.96 11.49 11.41
CA LEU A 201 10.16 12.51 12.08
C LEU A 201 10.45 13.92 11.53
N GLU A 202 11.70 14.23 11.19
CA GLU A 202 12.03 15.49 10.52
C GLU A 202 11.35 15.58 9.14
N LEU A 203 11.40 14.51 8.35
CA LEU A 203 10.64 14.45 7.09
C LEU A 203 9.14 14.69 7.31
N CYS A 204 8.55 14.11 8.37
CA CYS A 204 7.14 14.35 8.68
C CYS A 204 6.83 15.82 9.02
N LYS A 205 7.73 16.54 9.67
CA LYS A 205 7.58 17.98 9.91
C LYS A 205 7.58 18.75 8.59
N GLU A 206 8.49 18.41 7.66
CA GLU A 206 8.54 19.01 6.33
C GLU A 206 7.24 18.74 5.54
N LEU A 207 6.65 17.54 5.71
CA LEU A 207 5.36 17.15 5.12
C LEU A 207 4.15 17.81 5.81
N GLY A 208 4.36 18.50 6.94
CA GLY A 208 3.34 19.29 7.64
C GLY A 208 2.71 18.61 8.85
N ALA A 209 3.32 17.57 9.44
CA ALA A 209 2.85 17.01 10.71
C ALA A 209 2.86 18.06 11.82
N ASP A 210 1.76 18.18 12.58
CA ASP A 210 1.60 19.16 13.65
C ASP A 210 2.31 18.75 14.94
N LEU A 211 2.48 17.45 15.16
CA LEU A 211 3.20 16.87 16.29
C LEU A 211 4.01 15.66 15.81
N VAL A 212 5.24 15.54 16.28
CA VAL A 212 6.07 14.35 16.03
C VAL A 212 6.48 13.73 17.36
N VAL A 213 6.43 12.39 17.45
CA VAL A 213 6.67 11.66 18.70
C VAL A 213 7.66 10.53 18.44
N ASN A 214 8.80 10.56 19.16
CA ASN A 214 9.71 9.44 19.20
C ASN A 214 9.43 8.64 20.49
N PRO A 215 8.89 7.41 20.40
CA PRO A 215 8.58 6.56 21.55
C PRO A 215 9.76 6.35 22.51
N LYS A 216 10.98 6.35 21.99
CA LYS A 216 12.20 6.18 22.81
C LYS A 216 12.49 7.39 23.72
N LYS A 217 11.86 8.55 23.47
CA LYS A 217 12.14 9.80 24.16
C LYS A 217 11.04 10.25 25.12
N VAL A 218 9.82 9.72 24.99
CA VAL A 218 8.66 10.23 25.74
C VAL A 218 8.12 9.29 26.81
N GLY A 219 8.61 8.06 26.90
CA GLY A 219 8.12 7.05 27.87
C GLY A 219 6.73 6.54 27.50
N ASP A 220 5.66 7.08 28.09
CA ASP A 220 4.27 6.72 27.74
C ASP A 220 3.77 7.56 26.56
N VAL A 221 3.72 6.90 25.40
CA VAL A 221 3.28 7.52 24.15
C VAL A 221 1.80 7.93 24.18
N GLY A 222 0.95 7.11 24.79
CA GLY A 222 -0.49 7.39 24.89
C GLY A 222 -0.76 8.62 25.76
N ALA A 223 -0.15 8.69 26.92
CA ALA A 223 -0.26 9.84 27.83
C ALA A 223 0.28 11.13 27.17
N TYR A 224 1.46 11.05 26.54
CA TYR A 224 2.06 12.17 25.83
C TYR A 224 1.16 12.72 24.72
N ILE A 225 0.60 11.84 23.88
CA ILE A 225 -0.30 12.25 22.81
C ILE A 225 -1.58 12.90 23.37
N LYS A 226 -2.17 12.32 24.43
CA LYS A 226 -3.37 12.88 25.08
C LYS A 226 -3.14 14.29 25.64
N GLU A 227 -2.01 14.50 26.31
CA GLU A 227 -1.62 15.81 26.82
C GLU A 227 -1.54 16.86 25.71
N HIS A 228 -0.88 16.53 24.58
CA HIS A 228 -0.62 17.48 23.50
C HIS A 228 -1.77 17.64 22.49
N THR A 229 -2.80 16.79 22.56
CA THR A 229 -3.94 16.82 21.63
C THR A 229 -5.26 17.15 22.31
N GLY A 230 -5.22 17.48 23.60
CA GLY A 230 -6.44 17.79 24.35
C GLY A 230 -7.34 16.58 24.57
N GLY A 231 -6.77 15.48 25.06
CA GLY A 231 -7.48 14.25 25.44
C GLY A 231 -7.37 13.07 24.50
N GLY A 232 -6.53 13.15 23.48
CA GLY A 232 -6.24 12.04 22.54
C GLY A 232 -6.65 12.35 21.11
N VAL A 233 -6.24 11.46 20.17
CA VAL A 233 -6.57 11.60 18.76
C VAL A 233 -7.95 11.05 18.44
N HIS A 234 -8.60 11.54 17.40
CA HIS A 234 -9.93 11.09 16.95
C HIS A 234 -9.81 9.78 16.16
N GLY A 235 -8.70 9.63 15.41
CA GLY A 235 -8.38 8.43 14.66
C GLY A 235 -6.88 8.14 14.68
N ALA A 236 -6.52 6.89 14.57
CA ALA A 236 -5.15 6.42 14.42
C ALA A 236 -5.07 5.41 13.28
N VAL A 237 -4.08 5.53 12.42
CA VAL A 237 -3.74 4.54 11.40
C VAL A 237 -2.40 3.90 11.77
N VAL A 238 -2.35 2.55 11.78
CA VAL A 238 -1.16 1.81 12.18
C VAL A 238 -0.56 1.13 10.96
N THR A 239 0.54 1.68 10.46
CA THR A 239 1.32 1.15 9.34
C THR A 239 2.54 0.35 9.78
N SER A 240 2.84 0.39 11.08
CA SER A 240 3.91 -0.38 11.73
C SER A 240 3.56 -1.87 11.78
N VAL A 241 4.59 -2.72 11.79
CA VAL A 241 4.50 -4.19 11.91
C VAL A 241 4.91 -4.68 13.30
N THR A 242 4.61 -3.91 14.36
CA THR A 242 4.93 -4.28 15.75
C THR A 242 3.71 -4.20 16.65
N LYS A 243 3.50 -5.20 17.52
CA LYS A 243 2.46 -5.20 18.55
C LYS A 243 2.45 -3.90 19.38
N THR A 244 3.63 -3.41 19.73
CA THR A 244 3.79 -2.19 20.54
C THR A 244 3.12 -0.97 19.90
N ALA A 245 3.24 -0.79 18.58
CA ALA A 245 2.62 0.33 17.89
C ALA A 245 1.09 0.25 17.93
N PHE A 246 0.50 -0.94 17.81
CA PHE A 246 -0.94 -1.15 17.95
C PHE A 246 -1.43 -0.85 19.36
N ASN A 247 -0.74 -1.33 20.38
CA ASN A 247 -1.09 -1.04 21.78
C ASN A 247 -0.99 0.46 22.08
N GLN A 248 0.07 1.13 21.61
CA GLN A 248 0.23 2.57 21.77
C GLN A 248 -0.88 3.36 21.03
N ALA A 249 -1.32 2.90 19.85
CA ALA A 249 -2.42 3.52 19.12
C ALA A 249 -3.74 3.44 19.91
N ILE A 250 -4.05 2.29 20.52
CA ILE A 250 -5.23 2.11 21.35
C ILE A 250 -5.19 3.04 22.57
N GLU A 251 -4.01 3.21 23.19
CA GLU A 251 -3.85 4.11 24.33
C GLU A 251 -3.89 5.59 23.97
N SER A 252 -3.67 5.96 22.70
CA SER A 252 -3.59 7.33 22.22
C SER A 252 -4.93 7.94 21.81
N VAL A 253 -5.95 7.11 21.53
CA VAL A 253 -7.25 7.62 21.08
C VAL A 253 -8.07 8.15 22.26
N ARG A 254 -8.92 9.14 21.94
CA ARG A 254 -9.96 9.66 22.86
C ARG A 254 -11.18 8.75 22.90
N PRO A 255 -12.14 8.99 23.79
CA PRO A 255 -13.44 8.33 23.71
C PRO A 255 -14.06 8.44 22.33
N LEU A 256 -14.66 7.35 21.82
CA LEU A 256 -15.19 7.16 20.45
C LEU A 256 -14.13 7.21 19.34
N GLY A 257 -12.84 7.18 19.70
CA GLY A 257 -11.73 7.15 18.74
C GLY A 257 -11.64 5.83 18.00
N ARG A 258 -11.11 5.89 16.79
CA ARG A 258 -10.92 4.73 15.91
C ARG A 258 -9.45 4.41 15.72
N VAL A 259 -9.10 3.12 15.83
CA VAL A 259 -7.78 2.61 15.49
C VAL A 259 -7.91 1.72 14.26
N VAL A 260 -7.21 2.06 13.17
CA VAL A 260 -7.28 1.33 11.90
C VAL A 260 -5.97 0.57 11.68
N ALA A 261 -6.08 -0.75 11.60
CA ALA A 261 -4.98 -1.66 11.35
C ALA A 261 -4.71 -1.74 9.83
N LEU A 262 -3.48 -1.40 9.41
CA LEU A 262 -2.97 -1.47 8.04
C LEU A 262 -1.76 -2.39 7.95
N GLY A 263 -0.82 -2.29 8.90
CA GLY A 263 0.33 -3.20 9.00
C GLY A 263 -0.10 -4.61 9.38
N LEU A 264 0.69 -5.61 8.98
CA LEU A 264 0.40 -7.04 9.17
C LEU A 264 1.50 -7.73 9.99
N PRO A 265 1.64 -7.42 11.31
CA PRO A 265 2.48 -8.23 12.18
C PRO A 265 1.87 -9.62 12.38
N SER A 266 2.71 -10.63 12.65
CA SER A 266 2.25 -11.98 13.03
C SER A 266 1.74 -12.05 14.48
N GLU A 267 1.96 -11.01 15.27
CA GLU A 267 1.59 -10.91 16.67
C GLU A 267 0.12 -10.50 16.86
N THR A 268 -0.39 -10.74 18.09
CA THR A 268 -1.69 -10.23 18.53
C THR A 268 -1.52 -8.97 19.38
N MET A 269 -2.47 -8.03 19.30
CA MET A 269 -2.52 -6.84 20.14
C MET A 269 -3.34 -7.09 21.41
N ASP A 270 -3.06 -6.30 22.47
CA ASP A 270 -3.84 -6.34 23.71
C ASP A 270 -4.97 -5.30 23.65
N LEU A 271 -6.19 -5.71 23.94
CA LEU A 271 -7.35 -4.84 23.95
C LEU A 271 -8.07 -4.94 25.30
N SER A 272 -8.05 -3.87 26.11
CA SER A 272 -8.76 -3.80 27.39
C SER A 272 -10.27 -3.77 27.14
N ILE A 273 -10.99 -4.79 27.63
CA ILE A 273 -12.46 -4.84 27.53
C ILE A 273 -13.09 -3.65 28.26
N PRO A 274 -12.75 -3.33 29.54
CA PRO A 274 -13.32 -2.17 30.22
C PRO A 274 -13.12 -0.86 29.46
N LYS A 275 -11.89 -0.59 28.97
CA LYS A 275 -11.58 0.60 28.20
C LYS A 275 -12.37 0.66 26.89
N THR A 276 -12.48 -0.46 26.18
CA THR A 276 -13.26 -0.52 24.92
C THR A 276 -14.71 -0.18 25.16
N VAL A 277 -15.32 -0.67 26.25
CA VAL A 277 -16.73 -0.41 26.58
C VAL A 277 -16.94 1.01 27.07
N LEU A 278 -16.13 1.47 28.04
CA LEU A 278 -16.33 2.75 28.72
C LEU A 278 -15.99 3.93 27.80
N ASP A 279 -14.96 3.81 26.97
CA ASP A 279 -14.54 4.84 26.05
C ASP A 279 -15.15 4.68 24.64
N GLY A 280 -15.85 3.57 24.36
CA GLY A 280 -16.44 3.31 23.02
C GLY A 280 -15.42 3.21 21.90
N ILE A 281 -14.20 2.71 22.20
CA ILE A 281 -13.11 2.61 21.23
C ILE A 281 -13.44 1.61 20.13
N GLN A 282 -13.12 1.94 18.88
CA GLN A 282 -13.30 1.07 17.72
C GLN A 282 -11.95 0.65 17.16
N VAL A 283 -11.76 -0.67 16.98
CA VAL A 283 -10.60 -1.23 16.28
C VAL A 283 -11.07 -1.85 14.97
N LEU A 284 -10.54 -1.36 13.85
CA LEU A 284 -11.00 -1.67 12.51
C LEU A 284 -9.83 -2.14 11.64
N GLY A 285 -10.07 -3.16 10.80
CA GLY A 285 -9.15 -3.55 9.74
C GLY A 285 -9.43 -2.79 8.44
N SER A 286 -8.38 -2.53 7.66
CA SER A 286 -8.52 -1.98 6.31
C SER A 286 -7.52 -2.68 5.39
N LEU A 287 -8.01 -3.22 4.28
CA LEU A 287 -7.21 -3.97 3.32
C LEU A 287 -7.15 -3.22 2.00
N VAL A 288 -5.97 -2.69 1.65
CA VAL A 288 -5.72 -1.86 0.46
C VAL A 288 -6.86 -0.85 0.24
N GLY A 289 -7.41 -0.70 -0.93
CA GLY A 289 -8.60 0.10 -1.25
C GLY A 289 -9.33 -0.50 -2.43
N THR A 290 -10.58 -0.10 -2.61
CA THR A 290 -11.41 -0.47 -3.76
C THR A 290 -10.88 0.22 -5.03
N ARG A 291 -11.39 -0.16 -6.20
CA ARG A 291 -11.11 0.55 -7.47
C ARG A 291 -11.43 2.04 -7.38
N GLN A 292 -12.53 2.39 -6.70
CA GLN A 292 -12.91 3.79 -6.48
C GLN A 292 -11.88 4.50 -5.58
N ASP A 293 -11.46 3.88 -4.48
CA ASP A 293 -10.45 4.47 -3.59
C ASP A 293 -9.11 4.68 -4.34
N LEU A 294 -8.74 3.75 -5.25
CA LEU A 294 -7.51 3.90 -6.04
C LEU A 294 -7.63 5.03 -7.07
N ALA A 295 -8.78 5.16 -7.74
CA ALA A 295 -9.02 6.26 -8.67
C ALA A 295 -8.95 7.63 -7.97
N GLU A 296 -9.55 7.74 -6.78
CA GLU A 296 -9.48 8.95 -5.94
C GLU A 296 -8.04 9.24 -5.49
N ALA A 297 -7.30 8.21 -5.04
CA ALA A 297 -5.91 8.34 -4.61
C ALA A 297 -4.99 8.80 -5.76
N PHE A 298 -5.17 8.27 -6.97
CA PHE A 298 -4.47 8.74 -8.17
C PHE A 298 -4.77 10.19 -8.48
N GLN A 299 -6.03 10.60 -8.38
CA GLN A 299 -6.43 11.98 -8.64
C GLN A 299 -5.72 12.95 -7.70
N PHE A 300 -5.69 12.67 -6.39
CA PHE A 300 -4.98 13.52 -5.44
C PHE A 300 -3.47 13.57 -5.69
N SER A 301 -2.89 12.48 -6.17
CA SER A 301 -1.47 12.47 -6.55
C SER A 301 -1.22 13.26 -7.84
N ALA A 302 -2.10 13.15 -8.84
CA ALA A 302 -2.03 13.96 -10.06
C ALA A 302 -2.19 15.47 -9.79
N GLU A 303 -2.97 15.84 -8.76
CA GLU A 303 -3.09 17.22 -8.27
C GLU A 303 -1.86 17.70 -7.46
N GLY A 304 -0.84 16.87 -7.29
CA GLY A 304 0.37 17.19 -6.52
C GLY A 304 0.17 17.26 -5.00
N LYS A 305 -0.99 16.79 -4.47
CA LYS A 305 -1.25 16.78 -3.03
C LYS A 305 -0.45 15.71 -2.30
N VAL A 306 -0.26 14.57 -2.94
CA VAL A 306 0.52 13.43 -2.41
C VAL A 306 1.56 13.04 -3.44
N VAL A 307 2.84 13.16 -3.08
CA VAL A 307 3.96 12.97 -4.00
C VAL A 307 4.91 11.91 -3.45
N PRO A 308 4.76 10.63 -3.86
CA PRO A 308 5.66 9.58 -3.41
C PRO A 308 7.12 9.85 -3.80
N ILE A 309 8.01 9.65 -2.85
CA ILE A 309 9.46 9.65 -3.11
C ILE A 309 9.83 8.29 -3.67
N VAL A 310 10.34 8.23 -4.91
CA VAL A 310 10.66 6.99 -5.60
C VAL A 310 12.13 6.94 -6.02
N GLU A 311 12.74 5.77 -5.86
CA GLU A 311 14.07 5.42 -6.40
C GLU A 311 13.88 4.38 -7.51
N LYS A 312 14.37 4.68 -8.71
CA LYS A 312 14.25 3.80 -9.88
C LYS A 312 15.47 2.88 -10.00
N ARG A 313 15.22 1.59 -10.22
CA ARG A 313 16.25 0.54 -10.39
C ARG A 313 15.90 -0.36 -11.57
N PRO A 314 16.89 -1.01 -12.23
CA PRO A 314 16.60 -2.02 -13.25
C PRO A 314 16.05 -3.31 -12.63
N LEU A 315 15.34 -4.12 -13.43
CA LEU A 315 14.79 -5.40 -12.99
C LEU A 315 15.87 -6.36 -12.44
N GLU A 316 17.08 -6.30 -13.00
CA GLU A 316 18.22 -7.10 -12.60
C GLU A 316 18.65 -6.87 -11.14
N ASP A 317 18.29 -5.74 -10.54
CA ASP A 317 18.60 -5.41 -9.13
C ASP A 317 17.53 -5.88 -8.13
N ILE A 318 16.51 -6.59 -8.58
CA ILE A 318 15.34 -6.94 -7.75
C ILE A 318 15.72 -7.67 -6.44
N ASN A 319 16.70 -8.58 -6.46
CA ASN A 319 17.13 -9.27 -5.25
C ASN A 319 17.94 -8.37 -4.31
N ASP A 320 18.70 -7.42 -4.83
CA ASP A 320 19.39 -6.40 -4.05
C ASP A 320 18.36 -5.50 -3.36
N MET A 321 17.33 -5.05 -4.09
CA MET A 321 16.20 -4.29 -3.56
C MET A 321 15.45 -5.04 -2.45
N ILE A 322 15.20 -6.35 -2.63
CA ILE A 322 14.58 -7.22 -1.61
C ILE A 322 15.43 -7.25 -0.33
N ASN A 323 16.75 -7.37 -0.44
CA ASN A 323 17.65 -7.41 0.69
C ASN A 323 17.73 -6.05 1.41
N GLU A 324 17.86 -4.95 0.66
CA GLU A 324 17.83 -3.59 1.21
C GLU A 324 16.52 -3.31 1.96
N MET A 325 15.39 -3.80 1.46
CA MET A 325 14.09 -3.68 2.12
C MET A 325 14.05 -4.45 3.45
N ARG A 326 14.57 -5.68 3.48
CA ARG A 326 14.67 -6.48 4.73
C ARG A 326 15.54 -5.80 5.79
N GLU A 327 16.61 -5.15 5.36
CA GLU A 327 17.54 -4.45 6.23
C GLU A 327 17.06 -3.06 6.66
N GLY A 328 15.89 -2.61 6.15
CA GLY A 328 15.33 -1.30 6.47
C GLY A 328 16.16 -0.13 5.94
N LYS A 329 16.95 -0.34 4.88
CA LYS A 329 17.86 0.66 4.30
C LYS A 329 17.21 1.55 3.25
N ILE A 330 15.90 1.43 3.02
CA ILE A 330 15.19 2.18 1.99
C ILE A 330 14.75 3.54 2.48
N ARG A 331 14.88 4.56 1.62
CA ARG A 331 14.26 5.86 1.80
C ARG A 331 13.16 6.07 0.73
N GLY A 332 11.90 6.14 1.16
CA GLY A 332 10.76 6.25 0.23
C GLY A 332 10.35 4.89 -0.34
N ARG A 333 10.23 4.78 -1.67
CA ARG A 333 9.76 3.59 -2.38
C ARG A 333 10.75 3.20 -3.48
N MET A 334 11.10 1.93 -3.58
CA MET A 334 11.90 1.41 -4.69
C MET A 334 11.00 0.93 -5.82
N VAL A 335 11.33 1.31 -7.04
CA VAL A 335 10.54 1.04 -8.24
C VAL A 335 11.44 0.44 -9.31
N VAL A 336 11.03 -0.70 -9.85
CA VAL A 336 11.68 -1.28 -11.03
C VAL A 336 11.22 -0.51 -12.27
N ASP A 337 12.17 0.02 -13.02
CA ASP A 337 11.98 0.57 -14.36
C ASP A 337 12.29 -0.54 -15.37
N MET A 338 11.27 -1.01 -16.10
CA MET A 338 11.39 -2.14 -17.03
C MET A 338 12.27 -1.83 -18.26
N LYS A 339 12.53 -0.54 -18.53
CA LYS A 339 13.39 -0.09 -19.64
C LYS A 339 14.82 0.21 -19.21
N MET A 340 15.06 0.35 -17.90
CA MET A 340 16.40 0.59 -17.37
C MET A 340 17.25 -0.68 -17.49
N LYS A 341 18.50 -0.52 -17.89
CA LYS A 341 19.47 -1.62 -17.94
C LYS A 341 20.49 -1.47 -16.81
N LYS A 342 20.89 -2.57 -16.21
CA LYS A 342 21.98 -2.56 -15.23
C LYS A 342 23.23 -2.00 -15.89
N GLN A 343 23.79 -0.93 -15.32
CA GLN A 343 25.09 -0.43 -15.76
C GLN A 343 26.14 -1.51 -15.45
N LYS A 344 26.99 -1.83 -16.46
CA LYS A 344 28.05 -2.84 -16.35
C LYS A 344 29.18 -2.35 -15.46
#